data_20ae1de4fec4649ce3d618fd8b59de2b
#
_entry.id   20ae1de4fec4649ce3d618fd8b59de2b
#
_cell.length_a   1.000
_cell.length_b   1.000
_cell.length_c   1.000
_cell.angle_alpha   90.00
_cell.angle_beta   90.00
_cell.angle_gamma   90.00
#
_symmetry.space_group_name_H-M   'P 1'
#
loop_
_entity.id
_entity.type
_entity.pdbx_description
1 polymer ?
#
loop_
_entity_poly.entity_id
_entity_poly.type
_entity_poly.pdbx_seq_one_letter_code
_entity_poly.pdbx_strand_id
1 'polypeptide(L)'
;MEDKKKIESISDSELVELFEQANSVEEKLRYFSRIQDDNCKMELLNSIPEKDRYKFIGKLKACENIATALKSLSEDKTKSKTFNFVAKQFKGNNIGLLEILTQIDFDVTIPPNMLIFKLNNINALNLDFLINIQRHVSNYSDMKFKINEHEGDSKDIEYSFSEISAIIAKIEELTADIPKEMDEANKFYTLYSRITSMMTYDYNCIRETEDAESRMNWWSEECRNRLKTIRKNPAGLYGGLVEGKAICAGYALILHEALKYVGMKSQFVRGQDKENGHAWNQVQIDDKWYNADPTWDSSVVQIFRKYEYMLLDDEDFDKSHGKYSILRTKTYHKCKSKFDYGKIQGLSPSQIKITGKDTYRI
;
A
#
# COMPACT_ATOMS: atom_id res chain seq x y z
N MET A 1 20.63 34.25 -26.45
CA MET A 1 20.43 33.97 -25.00
C MET A 1 19.34 34.82 -24.36
N GLU A 2 19.06 36.03 -24.89
CA GLU A 2 17.95 36.90 -24.43
C GLU A 2 16.57 36.36 -24.74
N ASP A 3 16.38 35.71 -25.89
CA ASP A 3 15.07 35.10 -26.24
C ASP A 3 14.63 33.94 -25.34
N LYS A 4 15.56 33.21 -24.74
CA LYS A 4 15.19 32.10 -23.80
C LYS A 4 14.68 32.61 -22.45
N LYS A 5 15.18 33.73 -21.94
CA LYS A 5 14.75 34.32 -20.65
C LYS A 5 13.41 35.06 -20.75
N LYS A 6 13.07 35.60 -21.90
CA LYS A 6 11.79 36.29 -22.13
C LYS A 6 10.59 35.35 -22.23
N ILE A 7 10.86 34.06 -22.45
CA ILE A 7 9.84 33.04 -22.71
C ILE A 7 9.36 32.34 -21.40
N GLU A 8 10.09 32.49 -20.27
CA GLU A 8 9.73 31.87 -18.98
C GLU A 8 8.64 32.66 -18.18
N SER A 9 8.23 33.82 -18.65
CA SER A 9 7.28 34.71 -17.98
C SER A 9 5.94 34.94 -18.72
N ILE A 10 5.66 34.12 -19.76
CA ILE A 10 4.40 34.24 -20.50
C ILE A 10 3.27 33.59 -19.66
N SER A 11 2.18 34.32 -19.46
CA SER A 11 0.98 33.85 -18.76
C SER A 11 0.24 32.77 -19.56
N ASP A 12 -0.58 31.94 -18.89
CA ASP A 12 -1.40 30.94 -19.58
C ASP A 12 -2.36 31.60 -20.57
N SER A 13 -2.90 32.78 -20.28
CA SER A 13 -3.76 33.56 -21.19
C SER A 13 -3.05 33.93 -22.48
N GLU A 14 -1.82 34.44 -22.39
CA GLU A 14 -1.00 34.77 -23.57
C GLU A 14 -0.62 33.54 -24.37
N LEU A 15 -0.37 32.42 -23.67
CA LEU A 15 -0.09 31.12 -24.33
C LEU A 15 -1.31 30.58 -25.08
N VAL A 16 -2.52 30.80 -24.57
CA VAL A 16 -3.79 30.47 -25.23
C VAL A 16 -3.95 31.28 -26.50
N GLU A 17 -3.73 32.61 -26.44
CA GLU A 17 -3.81 33.50 -27.62
C GLU A 17 -2.80 33.04 -28.71
N LEU A 18 -1.57 32.75 -28.33
CA LEU A 18 -0.54 32.27 -29.26
C LEU A 18 -0.91 30.89 -29.84
N PHE A 19 -1.52 30.02 -29.05
CA PHE A 19 -2.02 28.73 -29.51
C PHE A 19 -3.13 28.89 -30.58
N GLU A 20 -4.07 29.84 -30.35
CA GLU A 20 -5.17 30.09 -31.30
C GLU A 20 -4.67 30.66 -32.62
N GLN A 21 -3.64 31.53 -32.59
CA GLN A 21 -3.01 32.13 -33.75
C GLN A 21 -2.08 31.16 -34.52
N ALA A 22 -1.66 30.06 -33.91
CA ALA A 22 -0.73 29.12 -34.51
C ALA A 22 -1.33 28.39 -35.71
N ASN A 23 -0.56 28.30 -36.78
CA ASN A 23 -0.98 27.72 -38.06
C ASN A 23 -0.62 26.24 -38.21
N SER A 24 0.25 25.68 -37.37
CA SER A 24 0.65 24.27 -37.43
C SER A 24 0.35 23.53 -36.13
N VAL A 25 0.16 22.20 -36.23
CA VAL A 25 -0.02 21.32 -35.09
C VAL A 25 1.20 21.34 -34.16
N GLU A 26 2.40 21.42 -34.72
CA GLU A 26 3.66 21.47 -33.98
C GLU A 26 3.78 22.78 -33.18
N GLU A 27 3.39 23.87 -33.75
CA GLU A 27 3.39 25.17 -33.09
C GLU A 27 2.33 25.21 -31.97
N LYS A 28 1.11 24.76 -32.24
CA LYS A 28 0.08 24.57 -31.24
C LYS A 28 0.54 23.70 -30.07
N LEU A 29 1.18 22.57 -30.33
CA LEU A 29 1.72 21.68 -29.31
C LEU A 29 2.80 22.36 -28.45
N ARG A 30 3.60 23.24 -29.06
CA ARG A 30 4.65 24.01 -28.36
C ARG A 30 4.02 24.94 -27.31
N TYR A 31 3.00 25.70 -27.65
CA TYR A 31 2.31 26.60 -26.71
C TYR A 31 1.52 25.81 -25.67
N PHE A 32 0.72 24.84 -26.09
CA PHE A 32 -0.06 23.96 -25.23
C PHE A 32 0.80 23.28 -24.14
N SER A 33 1.99 22.83 -24.49
CA SER A 33 2.91 22.17 -23.53
C SER A 33 3.35 23.09 -22.40
N ARG A 34 3.23 24.40 -22.53
CA ARG A 34 3.69 25.42 -21.59
C ARG A 34 2.60 25.94 -20.69
N ILE A 35 1.34 25.87 -21.12
CA ILE A 35 0.19 26.17 -20.27
C ILE A 35 0.29 25.31 -19.01
N GLN A 36 0.11 25.94 -17.84
CA GLN A 36 0.21 25.23 -16.57
C GLN A 36 -1.14 24.68 -16.11
N ASP A 37 -2.22 25.41 -16.38
CA ASP A 37 -3.58 24.99 -16.03
C ASP A 37 -4.11 23.94 -17.01
N ASP A 38 -4.36 22.74 -16.50
CA ASP A 38 -4.91 21.65 -17.29
C ASP A 38 -6.39 21.89 -17.70
N ASN A 39 -7.15 22.73 -16.99
CA ASN A 39 -8.51 23.09 -17.42
C ASN A 39 -8.48 23.95 -18.69
N CYS A 40 -7.58 24.94 -18.76
CA CYS A 40 -7.35 25.69 -19.99
C CYS A 40 -6.93 24.77 -21.15
N LYS A 41 -6.07 23.79 -20.89
CA LYS A 41 -5.69 22.79 -21.88
C LYS A 41 -6.86 21.95 -22.35
N MET A 42 -7.75 21.54 -21.45
CA MET A 42 -8.93 20.74 -21.80
C MET A 42 -9.87 21.47 -22.75
N GLU A 43 -10.08 22.77 -22.54
CA GLU A 43 -10.89 23.63 -23.44
C GLU A 43 -10.30 23.67 -24.85
N LEU A 44 -8.97 23.79 -24.96
CA LEU A 44 -8.26 23.87 -26.25
C LEU A 44 -8.27 22.53 -27.03
N LEU A 45 -8.39 21.40 -26.35
CA LEU A 45 -8.38 20.08 -27.00
C LEU A 45 -9.47 19.94 -28.06
N ASN A 46 -10.63 20.56 -27.86
CA ASN A 46 -11.75 20.46 -28.81
C ASN A 46 -11.43 21.15 -30.16
N SER A 47 -10.53 22.14 -30.18
CA SER A 47 -10.08 22.81 -31.40
C SER A 47 -9.04 22.00 -32.19
N ILE A 48 -8.51 20.91 -31.61
CA ILE A 48 -7.48 20.06 -32.24
C ILE A 48 -8.18 18.94 -33.02
N PRO A 49 -7.78 18.69 -34.30
CA PRO A 49 -8.24 17.53 -35.05
C PRO A 49 -8.02 16.23 -34.28
N GLU A 50 -8.99 15.35 -34.19
CA GLU A 50 -8.97 14.16 -33.35
C GLU A 50 -7.73 13.28 -33.60
N LYS A 51 -7.33 13.13 -34.86
CA LYS A 51 -6.12 12.38 -35.27
C LYS A 51 -4.81 12.86 -34.60
N ASP A 52 -4.75 14.11 -34.16
CA ASP A 52 -3.59 14.75 -33.56
C ASP A 52 -3.71 14.90 -32.04
N ARG A 53 -4.92 14.75 -31.46
CA ARG A 53 -5.19 14.95 -30.01
C ARG A 53 -4.33 14.11 -29.10
N TYR A 54 -3.88 12.92 -29.51
CA TYR A 54 -3.02 12.05 -28.69
C TYR A 54 -1.74 12.75 -28.22
N LYS A 55 -1.15 13.63 -29.05
CA LYS A 55 0.06 14.39 -28.71
C LYS A 55 -0.21 15.39 -27.59
N PHE A 56 -1.40 15.99 -27.60
CA PHE A 56 -1.83 17.01 -26.64
C PHE A 56 -2.30 16.38 -25.33
N ILE A 57 -3.08 15.31 -25.40
CA ILE A 57 -3.51 14.55 -24.21
C ILE A 57 -2.29 14.09 -23.40
N GLY A 58 -1.21 13.69 -24.07
CA GLY A 58 0.05 13.37 -23.41
C GLY A 58 0.79 14.54 -22.75
N LYS A 59 0.25 15.78 -22.83
CA LYS A 59 0.81 16.95 -22.15
C LYS A 59 -0.05 17.42 -20.96
N LEU A 60 -1.16 16.73 -20.69
CA LEU A 60 -1.93 16.91 -19.48
C LEU A 60 -1.17 16.32 -18.27
N LYS A 61 -1.39 16.93 -17.10
CA LYS A 61 -0.72 16.51 -15.85
C LYS A 61 -1.68 15.75 -14.93
N ALA A 62 -2.93 16.21 -14.84
CA ALA A 62 -3.94 15.60 -13.98
C ALA A 62 -4.50 14.33 -14.62
N CYS A 63 -4.48 13.22 -13.86
CA CYS A 63 -4.97 11.91 -14.35
C CYS A 63 -6.45 11.95 -14.72
N GLU A 64 -7.27 12.70 -13.98
CA GLU A 64 -8.68 12.94 -14.26
C GLU A 64 -8.90 13.61 -15.62
N ASN A 65 -8.11 14.64 -15.93
CA ASN A 65 -8.19 15.33 -17.22
C ASN A 65 -7.73 14.43 -18.37
N ILE A 66 -6.69 13.62 -18.15
CA ILE A 66 -6.24 12.62 -19.12
C ILE A 66 -7.35 11.59 -19.40
N ALA A 67 -7.98 11.04 -18.35
CA ALA A 67 -9.06 10.07 -18.50
C ALA A 67 -10.27 10.68 -19.24
N THR A 68 -10.66 11.89 -18.88
CA THR A 68 -11.74 12.64 -19.52
C THR A 68 -11.46 12.90 -21.01
N ALA A 69 -10.23 13.33 -21.32
CA ALA A 69 -9.80 13.56 -22.70
C ALA A 69 -9.78 12.26 -23.52
N LEU A 70 -9.34 11.14 -22.92
CA LEU A 70 -9.37 9.82 -23.58
C LEU A 70 -10.81 9.38 -23.90
N LYS A 71 -11.73 9.54 -22.95
CA LYS A 71 -13.15 9.19 -23.14
C LYS A 71 -13.82 10.03 -24.23
N SER A 72 -13.39 11.28 -24.43
CA SER A 72 -13.94 12.19 -25.44
C SER A 72 -13.58 11.82 -26.89
N LEU A 73 -12.66 10.89 -27.11
CA LEU A 73 -12.32 10.41 -28.45
C LEU A 73 -13.47 9.53 -29.01
N SER A 74 -13.69 9.58 -30.33
CA SER A 74 -14.88 8.97 -30.96
C SER A 74 -14.78 7.43 -31.06
N GLU A 75 -13.60 6.91 -31.35
CA GLU A 75 -13.42 5.48 -31.65
C GLU A 75 -12.58 4.78 -30.56
N ASP A 76 -13.01 3.61 -30.09
CA ASP A 76 -12.29 2.81 -29.07
C ASP A 76 -10.87 2.42 -29.51
N LYS A 77 -10.68 2.18 -30.80
CA LYS A 77 -9.35 1.94 -31.37
C LYS A 77 -8.43 3.16 -31.22
N THR A 78 -8.97 4.36 -31.38
CA THR A 78 -8.25 5.63 -31.18
C THR A 78 -8.00 5.86 -29.70
N LYS A 79 -8.96 5.59 -28.82
CA LYS A 79 -8.83 5.66 -27.36
C LYS A 79 -7.69 4.75 -26.87
N SER A 80 -7.73 3.46 -27.23
CA SER A 80 -6.69 2.48 -26.87
C SER A 80 -5.30 2.87 -27.37
N LYS A 81 -5.19 3.35 -28.62
CA LYS A 81 -3.92 3.80 -29.19
C LYS A 81 -3.37 5.02 -28.46
N THR A 82 -4.24 5.98 -28.12
CA THR A 82 -3.88 7.18 -27.38
C THR A 82 -3.52 6.84 -25.94
N PHE A 83 -4.25 5.96 -25.28
CA PHE A 83 -3.91 5.44 -23.95
C PHE A 83 -2.50 4.84 -23.94
N ASN A 84 -2.15 4.00 -24.90
CA ASN A 84 -0.82 3.40 -24.99
C ASN A 84 0.31 4.44 -25.21
N PHE A 85 0.02 5.52 -25.92
CA PHE A 85 0.95 6.64 -26.06
C PHE A 85 1.17 7.38 -24.73
N VAL A 86 0.07 7.69 -24.02
CA VAL A 86 0.08 8.37 -22.72
C VAL A 86 0.73 7.49 -21.65
N ALA A 87 0.37 6.22 -21.59
CA ALA A 87 0.90 5.25 -20.61
C ALA A 87 2.44 5.24 -20.61
N LYS A 88 3.08 5.32 -21.77
CA LYS A 88 4.54 5.35 -21.88
C LYS A 88 5.22 6.54 -21.18
N GLN A 89 4.46 7.56 -20.80
CA GLN A 89 4.98 8.75 -20.10
C GLN A 89 5.10 8.52 -18.58
N PHE A 90 4.36 7.56 -18.02
CA PHE A 90 4.41 7.17 -16.61
C PHE A 90 5.61 6.28 -16.24
N LYS A 91 6.77 6.47 -16.90
CA LYS A 91 7.98 5.69 -16.65
C LYS A 91 8.41 5.75 -15.18
N GLY A 92 8.44 4.60 -14.53
CA GLY A 92 8.99 4.44 -13.16
C GLY A 92 8.02 4.70 -12.01
N ASN A 93 6.88 5.33 -12.23
CA ASN A 93 5.81 5.48 -11.24
C ASN A 93 4.43 5.26 -11.89
N ASN A 94 3.89 4.06 -11.76
CA ASN A 94 2.65 3.69 -12.43
C ASN A 94 1.38 4.04 -11.61
N ILE A 95 1.48 4.75 -10.47
CA ILE A 95 0.31 5.14 -9.67
C ILE A 95 -0.65 6.01 -10.49
N GLY A 96 -0.14 7.03 -11.20
CA GLY A 96 -0.96 7.85 -12.07
C GLY A 96 -1.64 7.05 -13.20
N LEU A 97 -0.99 5.99 -13.71
CA LEU A 97 -1.61 5.10 -14.68
C LEU A 97 -2.77 4.32 -14.05
N LEU A 98 -2.64 3.85 -12.80
CA LEU A 98 -3.74 3.23 -12.07
C LEU A 98 -4.92 4.18 -11.91
N GLU A 99 -4.69 5.45 -11.56
CA GLU A 99 -5.75 6.47 -11.47
C GLU A 99 -6.50 6.66 -12.80
N ILE A 100 -5.79 6.65 -13.92
CA ILE A 100 -6.43 6.72 -15.25
C ILE A 100 -7.27 5.46 -15.51
N LEU A 101 -6.74 4.28 -15.19
CA LEU A 101 -7.42 3.00 -15.39
C LEU A 101 -8.71 2.88 -14.58
N THR A 102 -8.82 3.57 -13.43
CA THR A 102 -10.08 3.59 -12.66
C THR A 102 -11.20 4.35 -13.33
N GLN A 103 -10.88 5.27 -14.22
CA GLN A 103 -11.81 6.24 -14.77
C GLN A 103 -12.21 5.98 -16.22
N ILE A 104 -11.49 5.09 -16.92
CA ILE A 104 -11.82 4.73 -18.31
C ILE A 104 -12.93 3.68 -18.34
N ASP A 105 -13.70 3.70 -19.44
CA ASP A 105 -14.84 2.83 -19.71
C ASP A 105 -14.72 2.10 -21.07
N PHE A 106 -13.51 1.98 -21.57
CA PHE A 106 -13.17 1.32 -22.84
C PHE A 106 -11.96 0.38 -22.67
N ASP A 107 -11.85 -0.60 -23.55
CA ASP A 107 -10.84 -1.64 -23.47
C ASP A 107 -9.43 -1.14 -23.83
N VAL A 108 -8.48 -1.51 -23.00
CA VAL A 108 -7.06 -1.18 -23.17
C VAL A 108 -6.17 -2.41 -22.93
N THR A 109 -4.97 -2.37 -23.50
CA THR A 109 -3.88 -3.30 -23.18
C THR A 109 -2.71 -2.52 -22.64
N ILE A 110 -2.25 -2.86 -21.43
CA ILE A 110 -1.10 -2.19 -20.80
C ILE A 110 0.18 -2.68 -21.49
N PRO A 111 1.09 -1.76 -21.87
CA PRO A 111 2.39 -2.16 -22.40
C PRO A 111 3.16 -3.08 -21.43
N PRO A 112 3.80 -4.18 -21.90
CA PRO A 112 4.44 -5.18 -21.04
C PRO A 112 5.45 -4.62 -20.02
N ASN A 113 6.16 -3.56 -20.39
CA ASN A 113 7.13 -2.90 -19.51
C ASN A 113 6.49 -2.01 -18.42
N MET A 114 5.15 -1.94 -18.36
CA MET A 114 4.38 -1.12 -17.43
C MET A 114 3.43 -1.93 -16.54
N LEU A 115 3.52 -3.25 -16.60
CA LEU A 115 2.64 -4.16 -15.85
C LEU A 115 2.99 -4.28 -14.35
N ILE A 116 4.09 -3.67 -13.89
CA ILE A 116 4.50 -3.69 -12.49
C ILE A 116 4.13 -2.36 -11.84
N PHE A 117 3.24 -2.41 -10.85
CA PHE A 117 2.75 -1.27 -10.09
C PHE A 117 3.36 -1.27 -8.69
N LYS A 118 4.05 -0.19 -8.34
CA LYS A 118 4.62 0.00 -7.01
C LYS A 118 3.68 0.83 -6.16
N LEU A 119 3.26 0.29 -5.04
CA LEU A 119 2.34 0.93 -4.10
C LEU A 119 3.03 1.14 -2.75
N ASN A 120 2.78 2.29 -2.13
CA ASN A 120 3.27 2.56 -0.78
C ASN A 120 2.45 1.83 0.29
N ASN A 121 1.21 1.46 -0.05
CA ASN A 121 0.29 0.70 0.80
C ASN A 121 -0.86 0.18 -0.07
N ILE A 122 -1.68 -0.69 0.50
CA ILE A 122 -2.83 -1.28 -0.21
C ILE A 122 -4.06 -0.35 -0.29
N ASN A 123 -4.09 0.74 0.47
CA ASN A 123 -5.25 1.65 0.55
C ASN A 123 -5.53 2.40 -0.76
N ALA A 124 -4.58 2.37 -1.70
CA ALA A 124 -4.78 2.87 -3.06
C ALA A 124 -5.67 1.95 -3.91
N LEU A 125 -5.98 0.76 -3.41
CA LEU A 125 -6.77 -0.27 -4.08
C LEU A 125 -8.06 -0.54 -3.30
N ASN A 126 -9.13 -0.86 -4.04
CA ASN A 126 -10.37 -1.42 -3.50
C ASN A 126 -10.94 -2.41 -4.53
N LEU A 127 -11.95 -3.19 -4.14
CA LEU A 127 -12.53 -4.20 -5.03
C LEU A 127 -13.17 -3.60 -6.27
N ASP A 128 -13.89 -2.48 -6.16
CA ASP A 128 -14.53 -1.82 -7.29
C ASP A 128 -13.50 -1.41 -8.36
N PHE A 129 -12.36 -0.90 -7.89
CA PHE A 129 -11.22 -0.58 -8.75
C PHE A 129 -10.67 -1.82 -9.47
N LEU A 130 -10.43 -2.90 -8.74
CA LEU A 130 -9.90 -4.15 -9.32
C LEU A 130 -10.89 -4.77 -10.31
N ILE A 131 -12.20 -4.72 -10.01
CA ILE A 131 -13.26 -5.15 -10.91
C ILE A 131 -13.27 -4.31 -12.19
N ASN A 132 -13.11 -2.98 -12.07
CA ASN A 132 -13.03 -2.11 -13.23
C ASN A 132 -11.83 -2.45 -14.13
N ILE A 133 -10.65 -2.64 -13.52
CA ILE A 133 -9.47 -3.11 -14.27
C ILE A 133 -9.76 -4.43 -14.98
N GLN A 134 -10.34 -5.39 -14.30
CA GLN A 134 -10.66 -6.69 -14.90
C GLN A 134 -11.61 -6.58 -16.10
N ARG A 135 -12.50 -5.60 -16.10
CA ARG A 135 -13.43 -5.35 -17.20
C ARG A 135 -12.78 -4.71 -18.43
N HIS A 136 -11.85 -3.79 -18.21
CA HIS A 136 -11.34 -2.92 -19.28
C HIS A 136 -9.87 -3.15 -19.66
N VAL A 137 -9.11 -3.93 -18.88
CA VAL A 137 -7.71 -4.23 -19.17
C VAL A 137 -7.56 -5.66 -19.67
N SER A 138 -7.32 -5.85 -20.97
CA SER A 138 -7.28 -7.18 -21.59
C SER A 138 -6.18 -8.11 -21.05
N ASN A 139 -5.09 -7.55 -20.55
CA ASN A 139 -3.97 -8.29 -19.97
C ASN A 139 -3.80 -8.05 -18.44
N TYR A 140 -4.92 -7.87 -17.73
CA TYR A 140 -4.91 -7.64 -16.29
C TYR A 140 -4.25 -8.79 -15.51
N SER A 141 -4.35 -10.01 -16.00
CA SER A 141 -3.74 -11.19 -15.37
C SER A 141 -2.21 -11.11 -15.27
N ASP A 142 -1.58 -10.35 -16.17
CA ASP A 142 -0.13 -10.16 -16.19
C ASP A 142 0.32 -9.04 -15.26
N MET A 143 -0.61 -8.26 -14.69
CA MET A 143 -0.29 -7.19 -13.75
C MET A 143 0.31 -7.74 -12.46
N LYS A 144 1.32 -7.03 -11.96
CA LYS A 144 2.00 -7.30 -10.70
C LYS A 144 1.97 -6.06 -9.82
N PHE A 145 1.74 -6.28 -8.54
CA PHE A 145 1.70 -5.23 -7.54
C PHE A 145 2.85 -5.44 -6.55
N LYS A 146 3.73 -4.45 -6.46
CA LYS A 146 4.80 -4.41 -5.46
C LYS A 146 4.37 -3.45 -4.37
N ILE A 147 4.17 -3.99 -3.18
CA ILE A 147 3.82 -3.19 -2.01
C ILE A 147 5.10 -2.97 -1.21
N ASN A 148 5.37 -1.71 -0.90
CA ASN A 148 6.44 -1.37 0.02
C ASN A 148 5.96 -1.64 1.45
N GLU A 149 6.00 -2.90 1.84
CA GLU A 149 5.49 -3.38 3.13
C GLU A 149 6.36 -2.94 4.32
N HIS A 150 7.55 -2.41 4.05
CA HIS A 150 8.51 -2.09 5.10
C HIS A 150 9.25 -0.80 4.77
N GLU A 151 8.88 0.29 5.41
CA GLU A 151 9.65 1.53 5.34
C GLU A 151 11.12 1.25 5.72
N GLY A 152 11.98 1.17 4.69
CA GLY A 152 13.42 1.03 4.87
C GLY A 152 14.05 -0.30 4.49
N ASP A 153 13.28 -1.33 4.14
CA ASP A 153 13.84 -2.58 3.60
C ASP A 153 13.60 -2.64 2.08
N SER A 154 14.65 -2.96 1.33
CA SER A 154 14.66 -2.97 -0.15
C SER A 154 13.89 -4.14 -0.79
N LYS A 155 12.97 -4.77 -0.07
CA LYS A 155 12.30 -5.99 -0.53
C LYS A 155 10.79 -5.80 -0.57
N ASP A 156 10.33 -5.16 -1.64
CA ASP A 156 8.91 -5.18 -2.00
C ASP A 156 8.46 -6.63 -2.24
N ILE A 157 7.38 -7.06 -1.60
CA ILE A 157 6.72 -8.31 -1.97
C ILE A 157 5.89 -8.06 -3.22
N GLU A 158 6.03 -8.94 -4.21
CA GLU A 158 5.30 -8.87 -5.47
C GLU A 158 4.10 -9.81 -5.43
N TYR A 159 2.91 -9.24 -5.65
CA TYR A 159 1.64 -9.97 -5.76
C TYR A 159 1.14 -9.97 -7.19
N SER A 160 0.60 -11.09 -7.65
CA SER A 160 -0.20 -11.17 -8.89
C SER A 160 -1.54 -10.43 -8.72
N PHE A 161 -2.23 -10.18 -9.84
CA PHE A 161 -3.56 -9.58 -9.80
C PHE A 161 -4.54 -10.39 -8.95
N SER A 162 -4.50 -11.72 -9.04
CA SER A 162 -5.37 -12.60 -8.25
C SER A 162 -5.03 -12.59 -6.75
N GLU A 163 -3.74 -12.57 -6.40
CA GLU A 163 -3.31 -12.48 -5.00
C GLU A 163 -3.73 -11.14 -4.38
N ILE A 164 -3.52 -10.01 -5.08
CA ILE A 164 -3.91 -8.70 -4.55
C ILE A 164 -5.43 -8.56 -4.45
N SER A 165 -6.19 -9.13 -5.40
CA SER A 165 -7.66 -9.13 -5.32
C SER A 165 -8.17 -9.90 -4.10
N ALA A 166 -7.57 -11.05 -3.81
CA ALA A 166 -7.92 -11.83 -2.62
C ALA A 166 -7.55 -11.10 -1.32
N ILE A 167 -6.38 -10.45 -1.28
CA ILE A 167 -5.94 -9.63 -0.13
C ILE A 167 -6.94 -8.49 0.12
N ILE A 168 -7.29 -7.72 -0.91
CA ILE A 168 -8.21 -6.58 -0.78
C ILE A 168 -9.59 -7.05 -0.33
N ALA A 169 -10.12 -8.14 -0.91
CA ALA A 169 -11.38 -8.72 -0.49
C ALA A 169 -11.39 -9.07 1.01
N LYS A 170 -10.29 -9.62 1.52
CA LYS A 170 -10.16 -9.95 2.94
C LYS A 170 -10.00 -8.73 3.85
N ILE A 171 -9.31 -7.71 3.42
CA ILE A 171 -9.22 -6.43 4.17
C ILE A 171 -10.59 -5.76 4.23
N GLU A 172 -11.34 -5.71 3.12
CA GLU A 172 -12.69 -5.15 3.11
C GLU A 172 -13.65 -5.96 3.98
N GLU A 173 -13.60 -7.30 3.92
CA GLU A 173 -14.35 -8.17 4.83
C GLU A 173 -14.01 -7.88 6.31
N LEU A 174 -12.72 -7.74 6.62
CA LEU A 174 -12.22 -7.50 7.97
C LEU A 174 -12.68 -6.15 8.55
N THR A 175 -12.94 -5.17 7.69
CA THR A 175 -13.23 -3.78 8.06
C THR A 175 -14.67 -3.33 7.77
N ALA A 176 -15.48 -4.16 7.12
CA ALA A 176 -16.79 -3.80 6.55
C ALA A 176 -17.81 -3.20 7.56
N ASP A 177 -17.78 -3.65 8.80
CA ASP A 177 -18.69 -3.23 9.87
C ASP A 177 -18.06 -2.25 10.86
N ILE A 178 -16.91 -1.65 10.52
CA ILE A 178 -16.24 -0.63 11.33
C ILE A 178 -16.69 0.76 10.86
N PRO A 179 -17.59 1.45 11.58
CA PRO A 179 -18.04 2.79 11.21
C PRO A 179 -16.90 3.80 11.24
N LYS A 180 -16.95 4.79 10.35
CA LYS A 180 -15.95 5.86 10.32
C LYS A 180 -15.88 6.64 11.64
N GLU A 181 -17.03 6.79 12.30
CA GLU A 181 -17.22 7.53 13.54
C GLU A 181 -16.84 6.75 14.81
N MET A 182 -16.56 5.44 14.69
CA MET A 182 -16.05 4.65 15.81
C MET A 182 -14.74 5.27 16.32
N ASP A 183 -14.59 5.39 17.64
CA ASP A 183 -13.34 5.89 18.22
C ASP A 183 -12.15 4.98 17.96
N GLU A 184 -10.94 5.54 18.06
CA GLU A 184 -9.70 4.85 17.71
C GLU A 184 -9.43 3.61 18.56
N ALA A 185 -9.79 3.64 19.87
CA ALA A 185 -9.57 2.50 20.76
C ALA A 185 -10.44 1.30 20.37
N ASN A 186 -11.71 1.54 20.03
CA ASN A 186 -12.63 0.49 19.60
C ASN A 186 -12.34 0.00 18.18
N LYS A 187 -11.94 0.88 17.24
CA LYS A 187 -11.42 0.46 15.91
C LYS A 187 -10.24 -0.48 16.07
N PHE A 188 -9.25 -0.06 16.86
CA PHE A 188 -8.06 -0.87 17.13
C PHE A 188 -8.42 -2.24 17.71
N TYR A 189 -9.19 -2.26 18.80
CA TYR A 189 -9.57 -3.52 19.47
C TYR A 189 -10.32 -4.46 18.54
N THR A 190 -11.25 -3.94 17.74
CA THR A 190 -12.01 -4.74 16.77
C THR A 190 -11.08 -5.44 15.79
N LEU A 191 -10.15 -4.71 15.18
CA LEU A 191 -9.19 -5.28 14.24
C LEU A 191 -8.20 -6.21 14.92
N TYR A 192 -7.67 -5.79 16.06
CA TYR A 192 -6.70 -6.57 16.82
C TYR A 192 -7.25 -7.93 17.24
N SER A 193 -8.47 -7.95 17.78
CA SER A 193 -9.14 -9.19 18.20
C SER A 193 -9.45 -10.12 17.03
N ARG A 194 -9.84 -9.58 15.88
CA ARG A 194 -10.06 -10.36 14.65
C ARG A 194 -8.77 -10.98 14.15
N ILE A 195 -7.72 -10.19 14.03
CA ILE A 195 -6.43 -10.61 13.49
C ILE A 195 -5.79 -11.67 14.40
N THR A 196 -5.79 -11.46 15.72
CA THR A 196 -5.24 -12.44 16.67
C THR A 196 -6.01 -13.76 16.72
N SER A 197 -7.27 -13.76 16.27
CA SER A 197 -8.14 -14.95 16.29
C SER A 197 -8.21 -15.69 14.96
N MET A 198 -7.96 -15.01 13.82
CA MET A 198 -8.19 -15.58 12.49
C MET A 198 -7.02 -16.36 11.93
N MET A 199 -5.82 -16.16 12.48
CA MET A 199 -4.59 -16.75 11.95
C MET A 199 -3.91 -17.65 12.97
N THR A 200 -3.10 -18.58 12.46
CA THR A 200 -2.20 -19.41 13.26
C THR A 200 -0.74 -19.14 12.89
N TYR A 201 0.16 -19.30 13.86
CA TYR A 201 1.60 -19.12 13.61
C TYR A 201 2.15 -20.22 12.71
N ASP A 202 2.90 -19.84 11.68
CA ASP A 202 3.46 -20.79 10.71
C ASP A 202 4.82 -21.33 11.16
N TYR A 203 4.77 -22.34 12.05
CA TYR A 203 5.97 -23.07 12.48
C TYR A 203 6.67 -23.84 11.36
N ASN A 204 5.94 -24.19 10.28
CA ASN A 204 6.55 -24.84 9.13
C ASN A 204 7.49 -23.89 8.40
N CYS A 205 7.09 -22.63 8.23
CA CYS A 205 7.95 -21.59 7.66
C CYS A 205 9.25 -21.43 8.47
N ILE A 206 9.17 -21.44 9.81
CA ILE A 206 10.36 -21.33 10.66
C ILE A 206 11.27 -22.53 10.47
N ARG A 207 10.73 -23.75 10.57
CA ARG A 207 11.49 -24.99 10.40
C ARG A 207 12.16 -25.10 9.02
N GLU A 208 11.43 -24.77 7.94
CA GLU A 208 12.01 -24.77 6.59
C GLU A 208 13.09 -23.68 6.42
N THR A 209 12.93 -22.56 7.11
CA THR A 209 13.94 -21.49 7.15
C THR A 209 15.22 -21.98 7.83
N GLU A 210 15.12 -22.55 9.02
CA GLU A 210 16.25 -23.09 9.79
C GLU A 210 16.95 -24.22 9.01
N ASP A 211 16.18 -25.09 8.37
CA ASP A 211 16.71 -26.18 7.52
C ASP A 211 17.47 -25.62 6.31
N ALA A 212 16.94 -24.61 5.62
CA ALA A 212 17.62 -23.96 4.51
C ALA A 212 18.90 -23.25 4.97
N GLU A 213 18.87 -22.54 6.08
CA GLU A 213 20.02 -21.83 6.66
C GLU A 213 21.12 -22.82 7.14
N SER A 214 20.75 -23.99 7.65
CA SER A 214 21.71 -25.00 8.13
C SER A 214 22.38 -25.80 6.99
N ARG A 215 21.68 -26.00 5.88
CA ARG A 215 22.15 -26.85 4.76
C ARG A 215 22.80 -26.05 3.62
N MET A 216 22.57 -24.74 3.53
CA MET A 216 23.02 -23.89 2.44
C MET A 216 23.99 -22.83 2.95
N ASN A 217 24.91 -22.43 2.07
CA ASN A 217 25.73 -21.26 2.37
C ASN A 217 24.83 -20.00 2.41
N TRP A 218 24.60 -19.45 3.59
CA TRP A 218 23.69 -18.31 3.82
C TRP A 218 24.08 -17.02 3.06
N TRP A 219 25.34 -16.88 2.63
CA TRP A 219 25.80 -15.81 1.74
C TRP A 219 25.46 -16.07 0.27
N SER A 220 25.10 -17.29 -0.10
CA SER A 220 24.83 -17.62 -1.51
C SER A 220 23.51 -16.98 -1.97
N GLU A 221 23.44 -16.71 -3.27
CA GLU A 221 22.20 -16.21 -3.91
C GLU A 221 21.10 -17.28 -3.86
N GLU A 222 21.48 -18.54 -3.97
CA GLU A 222 20.56 -19.68 -3.89
C GLU A 222 19.85 -19.74 -2.54
N CYS A 223 20.59 -19.65 -1.43
CA CYS A 223 20.00 -19.61 -0.09
C CYS A 223 19.07 -18.40 0.08
N ARG A 224 19.50 -17.20 -0.32
CA ARG A 224 18.65 -16.01 -0.26
C ARG A 224 17.36 -16.14 -1.07
N ASN A 225 17.42 -16.75 -2.26
CA ASN A 225 16.23 -16.97 -3.09
C ASN A 225 15.31 -18.03 -2.47
N ARG A 226 15.87 -19.11 -1.89
CA ARG A 226 15.09 -20.11 -1.15
C ARG A 226 14.35 -19.50 0.03
N LEU A 227 15.03 -18.69 0.85
CA LEU A 227 14.44 -18.01 2.00
C LEU A 227 13.35 -17.02 1.58
N LYS A 228 13.53 -16.30 0.47
CA LYS A 228 12.47 -15.44 -0.07
C LYS A 228 11.22 -16.23 -0.44
N THR A 229 11.40 -17.39 -1.07
CA THR A 229 10.28 -18.25 -1.47
C THR A 229 9.54 -18.80 -0.25
N ILE A 230 10.25 -19.33 0.75
CA ILE A 230 9.67 -19.88 1.98
C ILE A 230 8.87 -18.80 2.73
N ARG A 231 9.43 -17.58 2.84
CA ARG A 231 8.87 -16.47 3.65
C ARG A 231 7.89 -15.59 2.89
N LYS A 232 7.70 -15.75 1.58
CA LYS A 232 6.86 -14.85 0.75
C LYS A 232 5.46 -14.69 1.35
N ASN A 233 4.75 -15.79 1.51
CA ASN A 233 3.37 -15.75 2.00
C ASN A 233 3.28 -15.53 3.51
N PRO A 234 4.00 -16.30 4.37
CA PRO A 234 3.86 -16.17 5.81
C PRO A 234 4.32 -14.84 6.39
N ALA A 235 5.27 -14.17 5.73
CA ALA A 235 5.74 -12.84 6.13
C ALA A 235 4.96 -11.67 5.48
N GLY A 236 4.17 -11.95 4.45
CA GLY A 236 3.38 -10.98 3.69
C GLY A 236 1.90 -11.02 4.06
N LEU A 237 1.10 -10.24 3.32
CA LEU A 237 -0.35 -10.14 3.54
C LEU A 237 -1.11 -11.41 3.17
N TYR A 238 -0.68 -12.10 2.11
CA TYR A 238 -1.43 -13.22 1.53
C TYR A 238 -1.52 -14.42 2.48
N GLY A 239 -0.43 -14.77 3.15
CA GLY A 239 -0.39 -15.92 4.05
C GLY A 239 -1.40 -15.82 5.19
N GLY A 240 -1.41 -14.71 5.92
CA GLY A 240 -2.33 -14.53 7.04
C GLY A 240 -3.77 -14.29 6.60
N LEU A 241 -4.00 -13.40 5.64
CA LEU A 241 -5.35 -13.02 5.22
C LEU A 241 -6.07 -14.11 4.41
N VAL A 242 -5.35 -14.83 3.56
CA VAL A 242 -5.95 -15.79 2.61
C VAL A 242 -5.69 -17.24 3.03
N GLU A 243 -4.47 -17.57 3.47
CA GLU A 243 -4.11 -18.94 3.87
C GLU A 243 -4.31 -19.20 5.38
N GLY A 244 -4.56 -18.14 6.18
CA GLY A 244 -4.76 -18.25 7.63
C GLY A 244 -3.49 -18.59 8.41
N LYS A 245 -2.30 -18.39 7.83
CA LYS A 245 -1.00 -18.68 8.45
C LYS A 245 0.00 -17.56 8.24
N ALA A 246 0.64 -17.14 9.31
CA ALA A 246 1.64 -16.07 9.25
C ALA A 246 2.76 -16.27 10.28
N ILE A 247 3.92 -15.67 10.01
CA ILE A 247 4.97 -15.41 11.02
C ILE A 247 4.81 -13.98 11.57
N CYS A 248 5.62 -13.60 12.54
CA CYS A 248 5.52 -12.28 13.20
C CYS A 248 5.43 -11.10 12.21
N ALA A 249 6.21 -11.12 11.14
CA ALA A 249 6.16 -10.09 10.10
C ALA A 249 4.79 -10.01 9.41
N GLY A 250 4.17 -11.15 9.11
CA GLY A 250 2.83 -11.19 8.50
C GLY A 250 1.74 -10.67 9.43
N TYR A 251 1.75 -11.09 10.71
CA TYR A 251 0.82 -10.56 11.72
C TYR A 251 0.90 -9.04 11.86
N ALA A 252 2.11 -8.54 12.04
CA ALA A 252 2.34 -7.10 12.21
C ALA A 252 1.97 -6.30 10.95
N LEU A 253 2.25 -6.83 9.77
CA LEU A 253 1.92 -6.18 8.51
C LEU A 253 0.42 -6.11 8.28
N ILE A 254 -0.31 -7.20 8.52
CA ILE A 254 -1.76 -7.25 8.36
C ILE A 254 -2.43 -6.26 9.30
N LEU A 255 -2.00 -6.20 10.57
CA LEU A 255 -2.53 -5.21 11.51
C LEU A 255 -2.23 -3.78 11.05
N HIS A 256 -1.02 -3.52 10.59
CA HIS A 256 -0.62 -2.20 10.07
C HIS A 256 -1.50 -1.75 8.91
N GLU A 257 -1.67 -2.58 7.89
CA GLU A 257 -2.45 -2.24 6.70
C GLU A 257 -3.95 -2.14 7.02
N ALA A 258 -4.50 -3.02 7.87
CA ALA A 258 -5.90 -2.95 8.30
C ALA A 258 -6.19 -1.67 9.10
N LEU A 259 -5.31 -1.27 10.01
CA LEU A 259 -5.45 -0.01 10.76
C LEU A 259 -5.40 1.20 9.84
N LYS A 260 -4.47 1.23 8.88
CA LYS A 260 -4.40 2.29 7.87
C LYS A 260 -5.65 2.33 7.00
N TYR A 261 -6.21 1.17 6.67
CA TYR A 261 -7.43 1.08 5.84
C TYR A 261 -8.64 1.76 6.51
N VAL A 262 -8.73 1.70 7.84
CA VAL A 262 -9.77 2.41 8.62
C VAL A 262 -9.34 3.82 9.07
N GLY A 263 -8.25 4.36 8.53
CA GLY A 263 -7.78 5.72 8.76
C GLY A 263 -6.99 5.93 10.06
N MET A 264 -6.52 4.87 10.72
CA MET A 264 -5.70 4.97 11.92
C MET A 264 -4.22 5.09 11.60
N LYS A 265 -3.47 5.78 12.47
CA LYS A 265 -2.01 5.86 12.37
C LYS A 265 -1.38 4.66 13.07
N SER A 266 -0.60 3.91 12.34
CA SER A 266 0.18 2.81 12.88
C SER A 266 1.56 2.75 12.24
N GLN A 267 2.45 2.00 12.87
CA GLN A 267 3.80 1.75 12.38
C GLN A 267 4.12 0.27 12.52
N PHE A 268 4.70 -0.29 11.48
CA PHE A 268 5.32 -1.61 11.51
C PHE A 268 6.73 -1.48 12.11
N VAL A 269 7.03 -2.24 13.14
CA VAL A 269 8.32 -2.21 13.84
C VAL A 269 9.04 -3.54 13.67
N ARG A 270 10.32 -3.47 13.31
CA ARG A 270 11.23 -4.61 13.33
C ARG A 270 12.28 -4.42 14.40
N GLY A 271 12.47 -5.42 15.21
CA GLY A 271 13.46 -5.44 16.25
C GLY A 271 13.93 -6.86 16.53
N GLN A 272 14.38 -7.06 17.77
CA GLN A 272 14.72 -8.38 18.29
C GLN A 272 13.92 -8.61 19.56
N ASP A 273 13.40 -9.81 19.72
CA ASP A 273 13.16 -10.33 21.05
C ASP A 273 14.53 -10.70 21.68
N LYS A 274 14.54 -11.28 22.86
CA LYS A 274 15.81 -11.56 23.56
C LYS A 274 16.83 -12.36 22.72
N GLU A 275 16.39 -13.10 21.71
CA GLU A 275 17.22 -14.07 20.97
C GLU A 275 17.08 -13.98 19.44
N ASN A 276 15.91 -13.56 18.94
CA ASN A 276 15.58 -13.64 17.51
C ASN A 276 15.06 -12.31 16.96
N GLY A 277 15.13 -12.17 15.64
CA GLY A 277 14.45 -11.08 14.94
C GLY A 277 12.93 -11.20 15.11
N HIS A 278 12.26 -10.09 15.47
CA HIS A 278 10.84 -10.05 15.71
C HIS A 278 10.20 -8.82 15.08
N ALA A 279 8.87 -8.88 14.83
CA ALA A 279 8.11 -7.77 14.28
C ALA A 279 6.81 -7.57 15.07
N TRP A 280 6.48 -6.30 15.32
CA TRP A 280 5.26 -5.88 16.02
C TRP A 280 4.76 -4.53 15.49
N ASN A 281 3.81 -3.91 16.15
CA ASN A 281 3.26 -2.63 15.75
C ASN A 281 3.38 -1.58 16.85
N GLN A 282 3.48 -0.33 16.42
CA GLN A 282 3.08 0.82 17.23
C GLN A 282 1.81 1.42 16.64
N VAL A 283 0.89 1.84 17.48
CA VAL A 283 -0.38 2.44 17.08
C VAL A 283 -0.61 3.74 17.86
N GLN A 284 -1.13 4.76 17.18
CA GLN A 284 -1.53 6.01 17.80
C GLN A 284 -3.03 5.97 18.16
N ILE A 285 -3.35 6.24 19.42
CA ILE A 285 -4.71 6.40 19.93
C ILE A 285 -4.74 7.66 20.81
N ASP A 286 -5.66 8.57 20.55
CA ASP A 286 -5.78 9.86 21.25
C ASP A 286 -4.41 10.59 21.32
N ASP A 287 -3.72 10.70 20.19
CA ASP A 287 -2.39 11.31 20.04
C ASP A 287 -1.26 10.68 20.87
N LYS A 288 -1.46 9.51 21.44
CA LYS A 288 -0.46 8.76 22.19
C LYS A 288 -0.10 7.46 21.48
N TRP A 289 1.18 7.11 21.50
CA TRP A 289 1.66 5.87 20.89
C TRP A 289 1.71 4.75 21.92
N TYR A 290 1.35 3.54 21.46
CA TYR A 290 1.35 2.30 22.22
C TYR A 290 1.95 1.18 21.41
N ASN A 291 2.64 0.22 22.07
CA ASN A 291 3.12 -1.00 21.45
C ASN A 291 2.03 -2.08 21.45
N ALA A 292 1.98 -2.87 20.38
CA ALA A 292 1.04 -3.99 20.25
C ALA A 292 1.68 -5.13 19.46
N ASP A 293 1.65 -6.34 20.03
CA ASP A 293 2.17 -7.54 19.37
C ASP A 293 1.04 -8.55 19.10
N PRO A 294 0.47 -8.53 17.90
CA PRO A 294 -0.60 -9.47 17.54
C PRO A 294 -0.12 -10.91 17.45
N THR A 295 1.18 -11.15 17.25
CA THR A 295 1.75 -12.51 17.14
C THR A 295 1.71 -13.22 18.47
N TRP A 296 2.25 -12.58 19.49
CA TRP A 296 2.30 -13.18 20.83
C TRP A 296 0.92 -13.25 21.47
N ASP A 297 0.08 -12.27 21.24
CA ASP A 297 -1.31 -12.33 21.69
C ASP A 297 -2.14 -13.38 20.95
N SER A 298 -1.84 -13.72 19.70
CA SER A 298 -2.56 -14.73 18.95
C SER A 298 -2.57 -16.10 19.67
N SER A 299 -1.41 -16.55 20.16
CA SER A 299 -1.34 -17.80 20.93
C SER A 299 -2.05 -17.72 22.28
N VAL A 300 -1.93 -16.60 22.97
CA VAL A 300 -2.56 -16.37 24.28
C VAL A 300 -4.08 -16.25 24.17
N VAL A 301 -4.59 -15.50 23.17
CA VAL A 301 -6.04 -15.33 22.92
C VAL A 301 -6.70 -16.65 22.54
N GLN A 302 -6.07 -17.44 21.70
CA GLN A 302 -6.60 -18.74 21.29
C GLN A 302 -6.75 -19.72 22.44
N ILE A 303 -5.81 -19.69 23.41
CA ILE A 303 -5.82 -20.64 24.55
C ILE A 303 -6.58 -20.08 25.75
N PHE A 304 -6.33 -18.83 26.12
CA PHE A 304 -6.79 -18.24 27.38
C PHE A 304 -7.82 -17.13 27.23
N ARG A 305 -8.10 -16.64 25.99
CA ARG A 305 -8.94 -15.47 25.70
C ARG A 305 -8.49 -14.21 26.44
N LYS A 306 -7.18 -14.00 26.52
CA LYS A 306 -6.53 -12.88 27.20
C LYS A 306 -5.58 -12.17 26.28
N TYR A 307 -5.38 -10.87 26.51
CA TYR A 307 -4.41 -10.03 25.80
C TYR A 307 -3.31 -9.63 26.78
N GLU A 308 -2.06 -9.90 26.43
CA GLU A 308 -0.88 -9.59 27.24
C GLU A 308 0.00 -8.53 26.60
N TYR A 309 -0.11 -8.34 25.28
CA TYR A 309 0.78 -7.47 24.49
C TYR A 309 0.00 -6.39 23.70
N MET A 310 -1.21 -6.08 24.15
CA MET A 310 -2.10 -5.13 23.52
C MET A 310 -1.97 -3.74 24.18
N LEU A 311 -1.56 -2.72 23.40
CA LEU A 311 -1.51 -1.30 23.84
C LEU A 311 -0.63 -1.03 25.06
N LEU A 312 0.58 -1.59 25.07
CA LEU A 312 1.55 -1.41 26.17
C LEU A 312 2.39 -0.14 25.98
N ASP A 313 2.80 0.46 27.10
CA ASP A 313 3.90 1.42 27.13
C ASP A 313 5.27 0.71 26.97
N ASP A 314 6.34 1.50 26.78
CA ASP A 314 7.69 0.95 26.62
C ASP A 314 8.17 0.21 27.88
N GLU A 315 7.77 0.66 29.06
CA GLU A 315 8.20 0.05 30.34
C GLU A 315 7.67 -1.39 30.47
N ASP A 316 6.40 -1.60 30.14
CA ASP A 316 5.78 -2.93 30.22
C ASP A 316 6.18 -3.80 29.00
N PHE A 317 6.29 -3.23 27.82
CA PHE A 317 6.66 -3.94 26.59
C PHE A 317 8.12 -4.44 26.62
N ASP A 318 9.07 -3.62 27.08
CA ASP A 318 10.49 -3.97 27.18
C ASP A 318 10.79 -5.14 28.14
N LYS A 319 9.86 -5.49 29.03
CA LYS A 319 10.03 -6.65 29.93
C LYS A 319 10.13 -7.96 29.15
N SER A 320 9.41 -8.07 28.04
CA SER A 320 9.35 -9.24 27.17
C SER A 320 10.18 -9.09 25.91
N HIS A 321 10.10 -7.93 25.24
CA HIS A 321 10.74 -7.69 23.94
C HIS A 321 12.19 -7.21 24.02
N GLY A 322 12.65 -6.73 25.19
CA GLY A 322 14.03 -6.29 25.42
C GLY A 322 14.36 -4.90 24.86
N LYS A 323 15.24 -4.18 25.57
CA LYS A 323 15.59 -2.77 25.24
C LYS A 323 16.38 -2.57 23.93
N TYR A 324 16.83 -3.64 23.28
CA TYR A 324 17.80 -3.55 22.16
C TYR A 324 17.21 -3.80 20.78
N SER A 325 15.90 -3.73 20.65
CA SER A 325 15.20 -4.26 19.49
C SER A 325 15.00 -3.30 18.32
N ILE A 326 15.51 -2.06 18.38
CA ILE A 326 15.25 -1.06 17.34
C ILE A 326 16.38 -1.02 16.32
N LEU A 327 16.53 -2.06 15.52
CA LEU A 327 17.64 -2.11 14.55
C LEU A 327 17.32 -1.51 13.18
N ARG A 328 16.04 -1.29 12.81
CA ARG A 328 15.69 -0.99 11.40
C ARG A 328 14.51 -0.06 11.17
N THR A 329 13.88 0.46 12.21
CA THR A 329 12.77 1.41 12.04
C THR A 329 13.31 2.84 12.08
N LYS A 330 13.11 3.60 11.01
CA LYS A 330 13.63 4.98 10.90
C LYS A 330 13.03 5.94 11.93
N THR A 331 11.84 5.65 12.42
CA THR A 331 11.10 6.44 13.40
C THR A 331 10.44 5.51 14.40
N TYR A 332 10.99 5.40 15.59
CA TYR A 332 10.36 4.72 16.71
C TYR A 332 9.72 5.75 17.64
N HIS A 333 8.45 5.60 17.93
CA HIS A 333 7.72 6.49 18.82
C HIS A 333 7.87 6.04 20.27
N LYS A 334 8.15 6.98 21.18
CA LYS A 334 8.21 6.67 22.62
C LYS A 334 6.81 6.47 23.17
N CYS A 335 6.50 5.27 23.62
CA CYS A 335 5.24 4.87 24.24
C CYS A 335 5.33 5.08 25.75
N LYS A 336 4.98 6.28 26.24
CA LYS A 336 5.17 6.68 27.66
C LYS A 336 3.91 6.52 28.52
N SER A 337 2.76 6.37 27.91
CA SER A 337 1.47 6.41 28.60
C SER A 337 0.90 5.02 28.78
N LYS A 338 0.45 4.69 29.97
CA LYS A 338 -0.39 3.50 30.17
C LYS A 338 -1.73 3.71 29.53
N PHE A 339 -2.21 2.67 28.84
CA PHE A 339 -3.52 2.72 28.18
C PHE A 339 -4.65 2.47 29.21
N ASP A 340 -5.73 3.23 29.09
CA ASP A 340 -6.94 3.00 29.84
C ASP A 340 -7.87 2.04 29.08
N TYR A 341 -7.81 0.77 29.45
CA TYR A 341 -8.63 -0.28 28.83
C TYR A 341 -10.14 -0.13 29.09
N GLY A 342 -10.54 0.73 30.03
CA GLY A 342 -11.97 1.08 30.24
C GLY A 342 -12.62 1.80 29.05
N LYS A 343 -11.82 2.32 28.11
CA LYS A 343 -12.27 2.91 26.85
C LYS A 343 -12.76 1.88 25.82
N ILE A 344 -12.37 0.63 25.96
CA ILE A 344 -12.72 -0.42 25.00
C ILE A 344 -14.04 -1.08 25.38
N GLN A 345 -15.04 -0.93 24.53
CA GLN A 345 -16.36 -1.53 24.74
C GLN A 345 -16.30 -3.06 24.60
N GLY A 346 -16.95 -3.74 25.55
CA GLY A 346 -17.03 -5.20 25.56
C GLY A 346 -15.75 -5.93 26.01
N LEU A 347 -14.66 -5.21 26.32
CA LEU A 347 -13.47 -5.80 26.90
C LEU A 347 -13.59 -5.92 28.41
N SER A 348 -13.55 -7.15 28.93
CA SER A 348 -13.54 -7.40 30.37
C SER A 348 -12.14 -7.21 30.96
N PRO A 349 -11.98 -6.61 32.16
CA PRO A 349 -10.70 -6.52 32.84
C PRO A 349 -9.99 -7.86 33.04
N SER A 350 -10.75 -8.97 33.13
CA SER A 350 -10.19 -10.33 33.21
C SER A 350 -9.54 -10.82 31.92
N GLN A 351 -9.77 -10.15 30.81
CA GLN A 351 -9.16 -10.45 29.50
C GLN A 351 -7.84 -9.71 29.29
N ILE A 352 -7.49 -8.79 30.18
CA ILE A 352 -6.20 -8.08 30.14
C ILE A 352 -5.28 -8.66 31.21
N LYS A 353 -4.09 -9.08 30.79
CA LYS A 353 -3.04 -9.49 31.71
C LYS A 353 -1.80 -8.63 31.43
N ILE A 354 -1.64 -7.57 32.18
CA ILE A 354 -0.40 -6.77 32.17
C ILE A 354 0.63 -7.57 32.96
N THR A 355 1.55 -8.20 32.25
CA THR A 355 2.57 -9.05 32.87
C THR A 355 3.76 -8.24 33.34
N GLY A 356 4.04 -8.36 34.63
CA GLY A 356 5.31 -8.02 35.24
C GLY A 356 6.20 -9.21 35.56
N LYS A 357 5.90 -10.45 35.16
CA LYS A 357 6.73 -11.63 35.46
C LYS A 357 6.47 -12.75 34.50
N ASP A 358 7.56 -13.29 33.97
CA ASP A 358 7.76 -14.58 33.30
C ASP A 358 6.51 -15.32 32.86
N THR A 359 6.15 -15.18 31.60
CA THR A 359 5.18 -16.06 30.96
C THR A 359 5.84 -16.87 29.86
N TYR A 360 5.49 -18.13 29.87
CA TYR A 360 6.02 -19.21 29.06
C TYR A 360 6.09 -18.84 27.60
N ARG A 361 7.28 -19.03 27.05
CA ARG A 361 7.54 -19.12 25.62
C ARG A 361 7.07 -20.48 25.13
N ILE A 362 6.36 -20.52 24.04
CA ILE A 362 6.19 -21.69 23.20
C ILE A 362 7.21 -21.60 22.07
#